data_bfa6ef513c75c965d01f6020388d798b
#
_entry.id   bfa6ef513c75c965d01f6020388d798b
#
_cell.length_a   1.000
_cell.length_b   1.000
_cell.length_c   1.000
_cell.angle_alpha   90.00
_cell.angle_beta   90.00
_cell.angle_gamma   90.00
#
_symmetry.space_group_name_H-M   'P 1'
#
loop_
_entity.id
_entity.type
_entity.pdbx_description
1 polymer ?
#
loop_
_entity_poly.entity_id
_entity_poly.type
_entity_poly.pdbx_seq_one_letter_code
_entity_poly.pdbx_strand_id
1 'polypeptide(L)'
;MPHIFITGQPGVGKTTLVRSVVERLRDAQAPQKLYGFYTEELRGPGGRTGFDVVTIEGERGPLARIGNPKKGEPAVGKYAVDVASFERLALPQMKPTPGALVVVDEVGKMELFSKAFSSAVTELLDSPCLVLGTIPVPKYGRTIPQVETIKARPDVEVLQITKGSRDGMADKVFQDLLPLLGGRSRGVEGRRGHTAGVPVPEPCPPMFQGLPGTARVLLLGHTSSPLPSDPSMAYSERSMWKILDNLIGAQPGEPYAERTARVGQLGVALWDVVADVHLAGQRSAKRHRGAPNDIPDWLERNPGVHTIAFNGAKAAEAAKEFMPDTLQRYRTVVLPSSSSSNSRTRLSDKLTAWREALGELSHPA
;
A
#
# COMPACT_ATOMS: atom_id res chain seq x y z
N MET A 1 17.56 4.33 -20.09
CA MET A 1 16.81 4.55 -18.84
C MET A 1 16.74 3.20 -18.13
N PRO A 2 16.98 3.11 -16.83
CA PRO A 2 16.98 1.81 -16.17
C PRO A 2 15.56 1.27 -16.03
N HIS A 3 15.35 0.03 -16.50
CA HIS A 3 14.16 -0.75 -16.12
C HIS A 3 14.30 -1.19 -14.66
N ILE A 4 13.20 -1.34 -13.93
CA ILE A 4 13.23 -1.73 -12.51
C ILE A 4 12.57 -3.09 -12.33
N PHE A 5 13.28 -4.02 -11.73
CA PHE A 5 12.75 -5.33 -11.36
C PHE A 5 12.83 -5.59 -9.85
N ILE A 6 11.71 -5.95 -9.27
CA ILE A 6 11.61 -6.28 -7.84
C ILE A 6 11.81 -7.78 -7.66
N THR A 7 12.70 -8.16 -6.75
CA THR A 7 12.91 -9.57 -6.38
C THR A 7 12.76 -9.77 -4.87
N GLY A 8 12.44 -10.99 -4.46
CA GLY A 8 12.28 -11.34 -3.05
C GLY A 8 11.52 -12.65 -2.87
N GLN A 9 11.50 -13.14 -1.64
CA GLN A 9 10.86 -14.42 -1.31
C GLN A 9 9.37 -14.48 -1.72
N PRO A 10 8.83 -15.66 -2.04
CA PRO A 10 7.40 -15.81 -2.30
C PRO A 10 6.57 -15.27 -1.12
N GLY A 11 5.53 -14.48 -1.43
CA GLY A 11 4.65 -13.88 -0.43
C GLY A 11 5.25 -12.69 0.34
N VAL A 12 6.43 -12.18 -0.05
CA VAL A 12 7.03 -10.98 0.57
C VAL A 12 6.28 -9.70 0.24
N GLY A 13 5.45 -9.70 -0.82
CA GLY A 13 4.63 -8.57 -1.25
C GLY A 13 5.16 -7.84 -2.48
N LYS A 14 5.85 -8.52 -3.41
CA LYS A 14 6.31 -7.93 -4.69
C LYS A 14 5.16 -7.31 -5.48
N THR A 15 4.12 -8.08 -5.78
CA THR A 15 2.91 -7.62 -6.47
C THR A 15 2.24 -6.44 -5.75
N THR A 16 2.13 -6.50 -4.42
CA THR A 16 1.56 -5.41 -3.61
C THR A 16 2.37 -4.12 -3.75
N LEU A 17 3.71 -4.23 -3.75
CA LEU A 17 4.60 -3.08 -3.97
C LEU A 17 4.40 -2.50 -5.36
N VAL A 18 4.43 -3.34 -6.41
CA VAL A 18 4.25 -2.87 -7.80
C VAL A 18 2.91 -2.19 -7.98
N ARG A 19 1.81 -2.75 -7.44
CA ARG A 19 0.48 -2.11 -7.47
C ARG A 19 0.47 -0.76 -6.79
N SER A 20 1.05 -0.66 -5.60
CA SER A 20 1.14 0.62 -4.88
C SER A 20 1.91 1.67 -5.67
N VAL A 21 3.00 1.30 -6.32
CA VAL A 21 3.76 2.22 -7.19
C VAL A 21 2.92 2.68 -8.39
N VAL A 22 2.22 1.75 -9.04
CA VAL A 22 1.37 2.06 -10.21
C VAL A 22 0.21 2.96 -9.84
N GLU A 23 -0.47 2.71 -8.71
CA GLU A 23 -1.55 3.56 -8.22
C GLU A 23 -1.07 4.99 -7.98
N ARG A 24 0.07 5.15 -7.33
CA ARG A 24 0.67 6.46 -7.06
C ARG A 24 1.11 7.19 -8.34
N LEU A 25 1.63 6.47 -9.32
CA LEU A 25 1.98 7.04 -10.62
C LEU A 25 0.73 7.50 -11.38
N ARG A 26 -0.38 6.78 -11.27
CA ARG A 26 -1.68 7.23 -11.81
C ARG A 26 -2.16 8.50 -11.14
N ASP A 27 -2.10 8.56 -9.82
CA ASP A 27 -2.49 9.74 -9.03
C ASP A 27 -1.63 10.97 -9.39
N ALA A 28 -0.35 10.74 -9.68
CA ALA A 28 0.56 11.78 -10.17
C ALA A 28 0.37 12.12 -11.66
N GLN A 29 -0.64 11.54 -12.33
CA GLN A 29 -0.88 11.67 -13.78
C GLN A 29 0.36 11.34 -14.63
N ALA A 30 1.17 10.42 -14.16
CA ALA A 30 2.35 9.88 -14.83
C ALA A 30 2.32 8.34 -14.70
N PRO A 31 2.57 7.62 -15.78
CA PRO A 31 2.76 8.05 -17.17
C PRO A 31 1.46 8.38 -17.89
N GLN A 32 1.55 9.04 -19.03
CA GLN A 32 0.40 9.24 -19.92
C GLN A 32 -0.11 7.92 -20.53
N LYS A 33 0.76 6.89 -20.59
CA LYS A 33 0.46 5.56 -21.11
C LYS A 33 0.97 4.49 -20.15
N LEU A 34 0.07 3.70 -19.62
CA LEU A 34 0.32 2.64 -18.67
C LEU A 34 -0.28 1.34 -19.19
N TYR A 35 0.54 0.31 -19.34
CA TYR A 35 0.15 -1.02 -19.80
C TYR A 35 0.70 -2.09 -18.86
N GLY A 36 0.29 -3.33 -19.08
CA GLY A 36 0.84 -4.48 -18.39
C GLY A 36 -0.20 -5.27 -17.60
N PHE A 37 0.30 -6.11 -16.73
CA PHE A 37 -0.52 -7.04 -15.95
C PHE A 37 0.12 -7.37 -14.60
N TYR A 38 -0.72 -7.92 -13.72
CA TYR A 38 -0.34 -8.53 -12.45
C TYR A 38 -0.75 -9.99 -12.41
N THR A 39 -0.06 -10.77 -11.59
CA THR A 39 -0.51 -12.10 -11.20
C THR A 39 -1.13 -12.07 -9.80
N GLU A 40 -2.32 -12.62 -9.66
CA GLU A 40 -3.04 -12.70 -8.40
C GLU A 40 -3.18 -14.13 -7.91
N GLU A 41 -2.83 -14.34 -6.65
CA GLU A 41 -3.02 -15.61 -5.98
C GLU A 41 -4.47 -15.81 -5.58
N LEU A 42 -5.08 -16.90 -6.03
CA LEU A 42 -6.41 -17.31 -5.63
C LEU A 42 -6.36 -18.23 -4.42
N ARG A 43 -7.17 -17.94 -3.42
CA ARG A 43 -7.28 -18.71 -2.18
C ARG A 43 -8.70 -19.18 -1.96
N GLY A 44 -8.84 -20.45 -1.58
CA GLY A 44 -10.10 -21.06 -1.09
C GLY A 44 -9.95 -21.54 0.34
N PRO A 45 -10.98 -22.24 0.89
CA PRO A 45 -10.97 -22.74 2.26
C PRO A 45 -9.78 -23.65 2.59
N GLY A 46 -9.26 -24.39 1.60
CA GLY A 46 -8.10 -25.28 1.72
C GLY A 46 -6.73 -24.65 1.39
N GLY A 47 -6.66 -23.34 1.25
CA GLY A 47 -5.43 -22.62 0.89
C GLY A 47 -5.41 -22.14 -0.55
N ARG A 48 -4.21 -22.05 -1.14
CA ARG A 48 -4.03 -21.55 -2.52
C ARG A 48 -4.63 -22.51 -3.55
N THR A 49 -5.53 -22.02 -4.39
CA THR A 49 -6.23 -22.78 -5.44
C THR A 49 -5.72 -22.51 -6.86
N GLY A 50 -5.04 -21.39 -7.09
CA GLY A 50 -4.53 -21.04 -8.40
C GLY A 50 -3.96 -19.62 -8.45
N PHE A 51 -3.80 -19.16 -9.70
CA PHE A 51 -3.37 -17.82 -10.03
C PHE A 51 -4.18 -17.30 -11.22
N ASP A 52 -4.51 -16.02 -11.18
CA ASP A 52 -5.06 -15.27 -12.30
C ASP A 52 -4.02 -14.31 -12.86
N VAL A 53 -4.11 -14.01 -14.14
CA VAL A 53 -3.54 -12.82 -14.74
C VAL A 53 -4.61 -11.73 -14.77
N VAL A 54 -4.24 -10.53 -14.35
CA VAL A 54 -5.12 -9.35 -14.31
C VAL A 54 -4.43 -8.20 -15.01
N THR A 55 -5.01 -7.68 -16.08
CA THR A 55 -4.45 -6.53 -16.79
C THR A 55 -4.54 -5.26 -15.95
N ILE A 56 -3.76 -4.25 -16.30
CA ILE A 56 -3.84 -2.92 -15.66
C ILE A 56 -5.24 -2.30 -15.78
N GLU A 57 -6.00 -2.67 -16.82
CA GLU A 57 -7.36 -2.21 -17.08
C GLU A 57 -8.43 -3.04 -16.36
N GLY A 58 -8.01 -4.13 -15.69
CA GLY A 58 -8.89 -4.97 -14.86
C GLY A 58 -9.45 -6.21 -15.57
N GLU A 59 -9.10 -6.47 -16.83
CA GLU A 59 -9.45 -7.75 -17.47
C GLU A 59 -8.75 -8.91 -16.77
N ARG A 60 -9.47 -10.02 -16.59
CA ARG A 60 -9.00 -11.14 -15.79
C ARG A 60 -9.19 -12.49 -16.49
N GLY A 61 -8.25 -13.41 -16.28
CA GLY A 61 -8.36 -14.80 -16.70
C GLY A 61 -7.38 -15.72 -16.00
N PRO A 62 -7.56 -17.04 -16.15
CA PRO A 62 -6.72 -18.02 -15.48
C PRO A 62 -5.28 -17.98 -16.03
N LEU A 63 -4.30 -17.97 -15.12
CA LEU A 63 -2.90 -18.31 -15.40
C LEU A 63 -2.64 -19.78 -15.04
N ALA A 64 -3.06 -20.19 -13.83
CA ALA A 64 -2.85 -21.57 -13.38
C ALA A 64 -3.90 -22.00 -12.36
N ARG A 65 -4.25 -23.29 -12.37
CA ARG A 65 -5.22 -23.90 -11.43
C ARG A 65 -4.67 -25.19 -10.85
N ILE A 66 -5.10 -25.52 -9.63
CA ILE A 66 -4.86 -26.87 -9.08
C ILE A 66 -5.62 -27.86 -9.96
N GLY A 67 -4.91 -28.89 -10.44
CA GLY A 67 -5.48 -29.96 -11.24
C GLY A 67 -4.41 -30.74 -11.97
N ASN A 68 -4.82 -31.85 -12.57
CA ASN A 68 -3.94 -32.60 -13.45
C ASN A 68 -3.90 -31.89 -14.81
N PRO A 69 -2.71 -31.56 -15.31
CA PRO A 69 -2.59 -30.98 -16.65
C PRO A 69 -3.13 -31.96 -17.71
N LYS A 70 -3.85 -31.45 -18.68
CA LYS A 70 -4.22 -32.22 -19.84
C LYS A 70 -2.96 -32.61 -20.62
N LYS A 71 -3.07 -33.61 -21.47
CA LYS A 71 -1.92 -34.07 -22.29
C LYS A 71 -1.35 -32.88 -23.08
N GLY A 72 -0.10 -32.51 -22.80
CA GLY A 72 0.59 -31.39 -23.46
C GLY A 72 0.49 -30.04 -22.77
N GLU A 73 -0.32 -29.89 -21.73
CA GLU A 73 -0.34 -28.67 -20.89
C GLU A 73 0.85 -28.67 -19.94
N PRO A 74 1.54 -27.53 -19.79
CA PRO A 74 2.64 -27.41 -18.84
C PRO A 74 2.11 -27.30 -17.41
N ALA A 75 2.97 -27.67 -16.43
CA ALA A 75 2.62 -27.57 -15.02
C ALA A 75 3.78 -27.10 -14.14
N VAL A 76 3.46 -26.41 -13.05
CA VAL A 76 4.40 -26.06 -11.98
C VAL A 76 3.89 -26.65 -10.66
N GLY A 77 4.53 -27.70 -10.20
CA GLY A 77 4.08 -28.46 -9.04
C GLY A 77 2.67 -29.02 -9.27
N LYS A 78 1.71 -28.62 -8.45
CA LYS A 78 0.30 -29.07 -8.54
C LYS A 78 -0.59 -28.18 -9.43
N TYR A 79 -0.02 -27.19 -10.10
CA TYR A 79 -0.78 -26.22 -10.90
C TYR A 79 -0.59 -26.50 -12.38
N ALA A 80 -1.67 -26.82 -13.10
CA ALA A 80 -1.73 -26.81 -14.56
C ALA A 80 -1.77 -25.36 -15.05
N VAL A 81 -0.95 -25.01 -16.05
CA VAL A 81 -0.79 -23.65 -16.56
C VAL A 81 -1.57 -23.47 -17.85
N ASP A 82 -2.44 -22.49 -17.89
CA ASP A 82 -3.22 -22.10 -19.07
C ASP A 82 -2.46 -21.02 -19.87
N VAL A 83 -1.52 -21.49 -20.70
CA VAL A 83 -0.68 -20.61 -21.53
C VAL A 83 -1.54 -19.79 -22.49
N ALA A 84 -2.58 -20.36 -23.08
CA ALA A 84 -3.42 -19.68 -24.05
C ALA A 84 -4.21 -18.52 -23.42
N SER A 85 -4.78 -18.74 -22.24
CA SER A 85 -5.45 -17.68 -21.48
C SER A 85 -4.47 -16.58 -21.07
N PHE A 86 -3.27 -16.94 -20.61
CA PHE A 86 -2.23 -15.99 -20.27
C PHE A 86 -1.81 -15.13 -21.47
N GLU A 87 -1.48 -15.75 -22.61
CA GLU A 87 -1.07 -15.04 -23.83
C GLU A 87 -2.15 -14.08 -24.33
N ARG A 88 -3.40 -14.49 -24.32
CA ARG A 88 -4.54 -13.68 -24.75
C ARG A 88 -4.67 -12.39 -23.96
N LEU A 89 -4.33 -12.40 -22.66
CA LEU A 89 -4.46 -11.23 -21.78
C LEU A 89 -3.15 -10.44 -21.67
N ALA A 90 -2.02 -11.13 -21.51
CA ALA A 90 -0.74 -10.49 -21.23
C ALA A 90 -0.11 -9.88 -22.50
N LEU A 91 -0.07 -10.58 -23.62
CA LEU A 91 0.64 -10.10 -24.82
C LEU A 91 0.09 -8.79 -25.39
N PRO A 92 -1.23 -8.54 -25.45
CA PRO A 92 -1.76 -7.24 -25.88
C PRO A 92 -1.31 -6.06 -25.01
N GLN A 93 -0.96 -6.32 -23.76
CA GLN A 93 -0.48 -5.32 -22.78
C GLN A 93 1.03 -5.06 -22.90
N MET A 94 1.77 -5.90 -23.62
CA MET A 94 3.23 -5.83 -23.74
C MET A 94 3.66 -5.13 -25.03
N LYS A 95 3.02 -3.98 -25.35
CA LYS A 95 3.36 -3.20 -26.55
C LYS A 95 4.48 -2.21 -26.27
N PRO A 96 5.61 -2.27 -27.01
CA PRO A 96 6.68 -1.29 -26.90
C PRO A 96 6.18 0.08 -27.35
N THR A 97 5.87 0.93 -26.39
CA THR A 97 5.36 2.28 -26.66
C THR A 97 6.30 3.30 -26.04
N PRO A 98 6.90 4.24 -26.82
CA PRO A 98 7.79 5.26 -26.30
C PRO A 98 7.13 6.07 -25.17
N GLY A 99 7.85 6.25 -24.06
CA GLY A 99 7.41 7.00 -22.89
C GLY A 99 6.30 6.31 -22.06
N ALA A 100 5.93 5.06 -22.39
CA ALA A 100 5.01 4.28 -21.58
C ALA A 100 5.73 3.60 -20.41
N LEU A 101 4.97 3.31 -19.36
CA LEU A 101 5.32 2.32 -18.35
C LEU A 101 4.61 1.00 -18.64
N VAL A 102 5.35 -0.10 -18.72
CA VAL A 102 4.79 -1.44 -18.86
C VAL A 102 5.06 -2.24 -17.58
N VAL A 103 4.00 -2.70 -16.95
CA VAL A 103 4.06 -3.53 -15.74
C VAL A 103 4.08 -5.01 -16.11
N VAL A 104 5.06 -5.76 -15.58
CA VAL A 104 5.24 -7.20 -15.84
C VAL A 104 5.42 -7.94 -14.52
N ASP A 105 4.34 -8.36 -13.91
CA ASP A 105 4.36 -9.06 -12.62
C ASP A 105 3.70 -10.45 -12.75
N GLU A 106 4.50 -11.51 -12.85
CA GLU A 106 5.95 -11.74 -12.65
C GLU A 106 6.56 -12.35 -13.94
N VAL A 107 7.90 -12.21 -14.13
CA VAL A 107 8.64 -13.01 -15.12
C VAL A 107 9.10 -14.29 -14.41
N GLY A 108 8.19 -15.25 -14.28
CA GLY A 108 8.36 -16.47 -13.52
C GLY A 108 8.21 -17.75 -14.34
N LYS A 109 8.23 -18.89 -13.65
CA LYS A 109 8.18 -20.21 -14.32
C LYS A 109 6.88 -20.46 -15.08
N MET A 110 5.75 -19.94 -14.58
CA MET A 110 4.45 -20.19 -15.20
C MET A 110 4.31 -19.40 -16.50
N GLU A 111 4.70 -18.15 -16.46
CA GLU A 111 4.65 -17.20 -17.56
C GLU A 111 5.62 -17.59 -18.69
N LEU A 112 6.80 -18.07 -18.31
CA LEU A 112 7.86 -18.48 -19.24
C LEU A 112 7.60 -19.81 -19.98
N PHE A 113 6.47 -20.48 -19.75
CA PHE A 113 6.02 -21.52 -20.69
C PHE A 113 5.55 -20.92 -22.02
N SER A 114 5.16 -19.64 -22.04
CA SER A 114 4.91 -18.90 -23.27
C SER A 114 6.23 -18.39 -23.86
N LYS A 115 6.59 -18.93 -25.05
CA LYS A 115 7.73 -18.41 -25.82
C LYS A 115 7.46 -17.01 -26.35
N ALA A 116 6.21 -16.70 -26.71
CA ALA A 116 5.79 -15.39 -27.16
C ALA A 116 5.97 -14.35 -26.06
N PHE A 117 5.62 -14.68 -24.82
CA PHE A 117 5.87 -13.83 -23.67
C PHE A 117 7.37 -13.59 -23.43
N SER A 118 8.19 -14.65 -23.49
CA SER A 118 9.64 -14.53 -23.36
C SER A 118 10.24 -13.57 -24.40
N SER A 119 9.81 -13.64 -25.65
CA SER A 119 10.21 -12.73 -26.72
C SER A 119 9.73 -11.31 -26.45
N ALA A 120 8.47 -11.12 -26.06
CA ALA A 120 7.89 -9.83 -25.76
C ALA A 120 8.59 -9.13 -24.59
N VAL A 121 9.03 -9.85 -23.54
CA VAL A 121 9.85 -9.29 -22.46
C VAL A 121 11.17 -8.73 -23.02
N THR A 122 11.83 -9.46 -23.91
CA THR A 122 13.08 -9.00 -24.51
C THR A 122 12.86 -7.75 -25.37
N GLU A 123 11.82 -7.74 -26.21
CA GLU A 123 11.45 -6.59 -27.05
C GLU A 123 11.13 -5.34 -26.20
N LEU A 124 10.44 -5.51 -25.09
CA LEU A 124 10.17 -4.39 -24.16
C LEU A 124 11.46 -3.81 -23.58
N LEU A 125 12.38 -4.67 -23.16
CA LEU A 125 13.66 -4.24 -22.59
C LEU A 125 14.60 -3.59 -23.63
N ASP A 126 14.40 -3.87 -24.91
CA ASP A 126 15.15 -3.27 -26.01
C ASP A 126 14.45 -2.02 -26.59
N SER A 127 13.29 -1.64 -26.02
CA SER A 127 12.47 -0.55 -26.53
C SER A 127 12.59 0.72 -25.68
N PRO A 128 12.14 1.89 -26.17
CA PRO A 128 12.18 3.15 -25.41
C PRO A 128 11.04 3.31 -24.39
N CYS A 129 10.44 2.22 -23.91
CA CYS A 129 9.51 2.22 -22.77
C CYS A 129 10.24 1.93 -21.46
N LEU A 130 9.59 2.22 -20.34
CA LEU A 130 10.05 1.77 -19.03
C LEU A 130 9.34 0.48 -18.64
N VAL A 131 10.05 -0.43 -17.98
CA VAL A 131 9.48 -1.65 -17.45
C VAL A 131 9.61 -1.66 -15.93
N LEU A 132 8.49 -1.86 -15.25
CA LEU A 132 8.43 -2.18 -13.83
C LEU A 132 7.98 -3.64 -13.70
N GLY A 133 8.91 -4.53 -13.36
CA GLY A 133 8.62 -5.94 -13.30
C GLY A 133 8.93 -6.59 -11.96
N THR A 134 8.55 -7.85 -11.84
CA THR A 134 8.99 -8.71 -10.74
C THR A 134 9.64 -9.99 -11.27
N ILE A 135 10.62 -10.47 -10.54
CA ILE A 135 11.34 -11.71 -10.83
C ILE A 135 11.46 -12.56 -9.55
N PRO A 136 11.41 -13.88 -9.65
CA PRO A 136 11.56 -14.76 -8.50
C PRO A 136 13.01 -14.83 -8.03
N VAL A 137 13.20 -15.15 -6.75
CA VAL A 137 14.50 -15.59 -6.24
C VAL A 137 14.75 -17.05 -6.63
N PRO A 138 16.01 -17.45 -6.87
CA PRO A 138 16.35 -18.86 -7.12
C PRO A 138 15.87 -19.75 -5.97
N LYS A 139 15.24 -20.88 -6.30
CA LYS A 139 14.90 -21.93 -5.33
C LYS A 139 15.91 -23.08 -5.43
N TYR A 140 16.47 -23.46 -4.29
CA TYR A 140 17.44 -24.57 -4.22
C TYR A 140 18.60 -24.44 -5.24
N GLY A 141 19.09 -23.20 -5.44
CA GLY A 141 20.17 -22.91 -6.38
C GLY A 141 19.79 -23.02 -7.87
N ARG A 142 18.53 -23.33 -8.20
CA ARG A 142 18.07 -23.41 -9.59
C ARG A 142 17.67 -22.05 -10.10
N THR A 143 18.41 -21.52 -11.05
CA THR A 143 18.13 -20.26 -11.75
C THR A 143 17.21 -20.49 -12.93
N ILE A 144 16.57 -19.42 -13.38
CA ILE A 144 15.76 -19.38 -14.61
C ILE A 144 16.59 -18.58 -15.62
N PRO A 145 17.00 -19.16 -16.76
CA PRO A 145 17.90 -18.49 -17.72
C PRO A 145 17.44 -17.08 -18.11
N GLN A 146 16.15 -16.91 -18.44
CA GLN A 146 15.58 -15.59 -18.78
C GLN A 146 15.73 -14.58 -17.65
N VAL A 147 15.54 -15.00 -16.40
CA VAL A 147 15.70 -14.13 -15.22
C VAL A 147 17.15 -13.69 -15.05
N GLU A 148 18.10 -14.60 -15.28
CA GLU A 148 19.54 -14.25 -15.21
C GLU A 148 19.95 -13.32 -16.36
N THR A 149 19.39 -13.50 -17.57
CA THR A 149 19.59 -12.56 -18.69
C THR A 149 19.06 -11.17 -18.33
N ILE A 150 17.88 -11.05 -17.72
CA ILE A 150 17.33 -9.76 -17.26
C ILE A 150 18.26 -9.10 -16.22
N LYS A 151 18.72 -9.86 -15.23
CA LYS A 151 19.61 -9.35 -14.18
C LYS A 151 20.99 -8.89 -14.69
N ALA A 152 21.48 -9.51 -15.76
CA ALA A 152 22.78 -9.20 -16.34
C ALA A 152 22.76 -7.94 -17.23
N ARG A 153 21.60 -7.38 -17.53
CA ARG A 153 21.48 -6.19 -18.39
C ARG A 153 21.97 -4.94 -17.64
N PRO A 154 22.77 -4.08 -18.28
CA PRO A 154 23.27 -2.84 -17.69
C PRO A 154 22.18 -1.76 -17.53
N ASP A 155 21.08 -1.89 -18.25
CA ASP A 155 19.90 -1.01 -18.21
C ASP A 155 18.77 -1.53 -17.29
N VAL A 156 19.04 -2.53 -16.44
CA VAL A 156 18.11 -3.09 -15.47
C VAL A 156 18.63 -2.89 -14.05
N GLU A 157 17.86 -2.24 -13.21
CA GLU A 157 18.07 -2.18 -11.76
C GLU A 157 17.23 -3.27 -11.07
N VAL A 158 17.89 -4.15 -10.31
CA VAL A 158 17.22 -5.21 -9.54
C VAL A 158 17.19 -4.83 -8.07
N LEU A 159 15.99 -4.63 -7.54
CA LEU A 159 15.75 -4.26 -6.15
C LEU A 159 15.25 -5.45 -5.34
N GLN A 160 16.03 -5.87 -4.35
CA GLN A 160 15.63 -6.96 -3.48
C GLN A 160 14.81 -6.44 -2.30
N ILE A 161 13.64 -7.04 -2.08
CA ILE A 161 12.78 -6.69 -0.96
C ILE A 161 12.69 -7.80 0.10
N THR A 162 12.53 -7.34 1.33
CA THR A 162 12.22 -8.17 2.50
C THR A 162 10.93 -7.65 3.15
N LYS A 163 10.38 -8.39 4.12
CA LYS A 163 9.21 -7.93 4.89
C LYS A 163 9.44 -6.58 5.58
N GLY A 164 10.68 -6.28 5.96
CA GLY A 164 11.04 -5.04 6.66
C GLY A 164 11.36 -3.86 5.73
N SER A 165 11.75 -4.12 4.46
CA SER A 165 12.14 -3.05 3.51
C SER A 165 11.06 -2.74 2.47
N ARG A 166 10.02 -3.55 2.38
CA ARG A 166 9.00 -3.48 1.32
C ARG A 166 8.34 -2.09 1.22
N ASP A 167 7.91 -1.54 2.35
CA ASP A 167 7.12 -0.31 2.34
C ASP A 167 7.98 0.91 1.92
N GLY A 168 9.21 1.03 2.41
CA GLY A 168 10.14 2.07 1.96
C GLY A 168 10.65 1.88 0.52
N MET A 169 10.61 0.66 0.00
CA MET A 169 11.02 0.38 -1.38
C MET A 169 9.99 0.87 -2.40
N ALA A 170 8.69 0.81 -2.06
CA ALA A 170 7.64 1.35 -2.93
C ALA A 170 7.83 2.86 -3.14
N ASP A 171 8.23 3.59 -2.11
CA ASP A 171 8.54 5.01 -2.19
C ASP A 171 9.73 5.28 -3.11
N LYS A 172 10.82 4.53 -2.92
CA LYS A 172 12.01 4.65 -3.76
C LYS A 172 11.66 4.44 -5.23
N VAL A 173 10.98 3.34 -5.56
CA VAL A 173 10.63 3.00 -6.95
C VAL A 173 9.73 4.06 -7.57
N PHE A 174 8.76 4.59 -6.83
CA PHE A 174 7.91 5.68 -7.29
C PHE A 174 8.73 6.93 -7.62
N GLN A 175 9.61 7.36 -6.72
CA GLN A 175 10.46 8.56 -6.92
C GLN A 175 11.45 8.39 -8.09
N ASP A 176 11.96 7.18 -8.29
CA ASP A 176 12.86 6.88 -9.40
C ASP A 176 12.13 6.90 -10.76
N LEU A 177 10.88 6.43 -10.82
CA LEU A 177 10.08 6.36 -12.05
C LEU A 177 9.41 7.69 -12.43
N LEU A 178 8.95 8.48 -11.47
CA LEU A 178 8.17 9.69 -11.69
C LEU A 178 8.83 10.68 -12.67
N PRO A 179 10.10 11.07 -12.52
CA PRO A 179 10.77 12.01 -13.44
C PRO A 179 10.99 11.41 -14.83
N LEU A 180 11.16 10.08 -14.93
CA LEU A 180 11.40 9.39 -16.19
C LEU A 180 10.14 9.29 -17.07
N LEU A 181 8.97 9.38 -16.46
CA LEU A 181 7.66 9.25 -17.09
C LEU A 181 7.02 10.61 -17.42
N GLY A 182 7.78 11.70 -17.32
CA GLY A 182 7.29 13.04 -17.61
C GLY A 182 6.30 13.57 -16.57
N GLY A 183 6.25 12.92 -15.41
CA GLY A 183 5.51 13.44 -14.26
C GLY A 183 6.08 14.79 -13.88
N ARG A 184 5.26 15.84 -13.98
CA ARG A 184 5.62 17.11 -13.41
C ARG A 184 5.63 16.95 -11.90
N SER A 185 6.82 16.90 -11.30
CA SER A 185 6.95 17.49 -9.98
C SER A 185 6.40 18.91 -10.17
N ARG A 186 5.39 19.31 -9.43
CA ARG A 186 4.98 20.72 -9.42
C ARG A 186 6.18 21.53 -9.02
N GLY A 187 6.98 21.91 -10.02
CA GLY A 187 8.13 22.77 -9.89
C GLY A 187 7.62 24.17 -9.55
N VAL A 188 8.04 24.64 -8.43
CA VAL A 188 8.07 26.07 -8.13
C VAL A 188 9.04 26.70 -9.14
N GLU A 189 8.50 27.35 -10.16
CA GLU A 189 9.29 28.24 -11.02
C GLU A 189 9.89 29.38 -10.20
N GLY A 190 11.14 29.56 -10.43
CA GLY A 190 12.16 30.42 -9.89
C GLY A 190 11.75 31.75 -9.22
N ARG A 191 12.24 31.92 -8.02
CA ARG A 191 12.85 33.18 -7.56
C ARG A 191 14.18 32.87 -6.90
N ARG A 192 15.26 33.43 -7.49
CA ARG A 192 16.60 33.43 -6.90
C ARG A 192 16.58 34.22 -5.58
N GLY A 193 17.19 33.62 -4.58
CA GLY A 193 17.71 34.31 -3.41
C GLY A 193 16.76 34.39 -2.25
N HIS A 194 16.87 33.38 -1.38
CA HIS A 194 16.95 33.46 0.11
C HIS A 194 16.99 32.03 0.62
N THR A 195 17.83 31.74 1.58
CA THR A 195 17.87 30.46 2.31
C THR A 195 16.53 30.22 2.99
N ALA A 196 15.56 29.70 2.23
CA ALA A 196 14.26 29.31 2.74
C ALA A 196 14.36 27.86 3.25
N GLY A 197 13.92 27.64 4.48
CA GLY A 197 13.81 26.33 5.12
C GLY A 197 13.04 25.35 4.24
N VAL A 198 13.35 24.07 4.41
CA VAL A 198 12.64 22.93 3.75
C VAL A 198 11.14 23.12 3.95
N PRO A 199 10.30 23.02 2.89
CA PRO A 199 8.85 23.13 3.04
C PRO A 199 8.37 22.09 4.04
N VAL A 200 7.71 22.53 5.09
CA VAL A 200 7.00 21.64 6.00
C VAL A 200 5.84 21.04 5.21
N PRO A 201 5.67 19.71 5.18
CA PRO A 201 4.55 19.09 4.50
C PRO A 201 3.24 19.64 5.05
N GLU A 202 2.27 19.89 4.16
CA GLU A 202 0.94 20.24 4.63
C GLU A 202 0.41 19.10 5.52
N PRO A 203 -0.11 19.41 6.71
CA PRO A 203 -0.64 18.40 7.61
C PRO A 203 -1.80 17.66 6.94
N CYS A 204 -1.74 16.34 6.98
CA CYS A 204 -2.84 15.51 6.51
C CYS A 204 -4.11 15.87 7.33
N PRO A 205 -5.22 16.27 6.69
CA PRO A 205 -6.44 16.59 7.43
C PRO A 205 -6.88 15.38 8.26
N PRO A 206 -7.54 15.60 9.42
CA PRO A 206 -8.09 14.50 10.20
C PRO A 206 -8.99 13.64 9.34
N MET A 207 -8.83 12.34 9.44
CA MET A 207 -9.58 11.35 8.68
C MET A 207 -11.09 11.55 8.78
N PHE A 208 -11.53 11.91 9.98
CA PHE A 208 -12.92 12.16 10.29
C PHE A 208 -12.98 13.08 11.51
N GLN A 209 -13.55 14.25 11.33
CA GLN A 209 -13.62 15.24 12.41
C GLN A 209 -14.79 15.04 13.36
N GLY A 210 -15.68 14.07 13.08
CA GLY A 210 -16.96 14.00 13.75
C GLY A 210 -17.91 15.14 13.28
N LEU A 211 -19.10 15.21 13.83
CA LEU A 211 -19.91 16.42 13.70
C LEU A 211 -19.19 17.55 14.46
N PRO A 212 -19.10 18.77 13.93
CA PRO A 212 -18.40 19.86 14.62
C PRO A 212 -18.86 20.02 16.06
N GLY A 213 -17.91 20.00 17.00
CA GLY A 213 -18.19 20.16 18.42
C GLY A 213 -18.71 18.92 19.16
N THR A 214 -18.87 17.78 18.51
CA THR A 214 -19.37 16.54 19.16
C THR A 214 -18.28 15.55 19.51
N ALA A 215 -17.06 15.71 18.99
CA ALA A 215 -15.95 14.81 19.28
C ALA A 215 -15.58 14.87 20.77
N ARG A 216 -15.51 13.71 21.42
CA ARG A 216 -15.12 13.50 22.81
C ARG A 216 -13.84 12.69 22.94
N VAL A 217 -13.60 11.82 21.96
CA VAL A 217 -12.44 10.93 21.88
C VAL A 217 -11.74 11.15 20.56
N LEU A 218 -10.42 11.34 20.59
CA LEU A 218 -9.57 11.29 19.41
C LEU A 218 -8.86 9.93 19.37
N LEU A 219 -9.23 9.09 18.38
CA LEU A 219 -8.58 7.80 18.15
C LEU A 219 -7.43 7.97 17.15
N LEU A 220 -6.21 7.73 17.61
CA LEU A 220 -4.99 7.93 16.84
C LEU A 220 -4.37 6.61 16.39
N GLY A 221 -4.17 6.45 15.08
CA GLY A 221 -3.25 5.49 14.49
C GLY A 221 -1.80 5.98 14.53
N HIS A 222 -0.86 5.14 14.07
CA HIS A 222 0.56 5.51 14.03
C HIS A 222 0.88 6.40 12.82
N THR A 223 0.52 5.97 11.62
CA THR A 223 0.92 6.59 10.36
C THR A 223 -0.22 6.54 9.36
N SER A 224 -0.43 7.61 8.65
CA SER A 224 -1.33 7.65 7.50
C SER A 224 -0.84 6.68 6.42
N SER A 225 -1.73 5.88 5.86
CA SER A 225 -1.51 5.32 4.54
C SER A 225 -1.68 6.43 3.51
N PRO A 226 -1.11 6.29 2.30
CA PRO A 226 -1.42 7.24 1.23
C PRO A 226 -2.93 7.49 1.19
N LEU A 227 -3.31 8.75 1.12
CA LEU A 227 -4.72 9.11 0.96
C LEU A 227 -5.20 8.53 -0.37
N PRO A 228 -6.38 7.90 -0.43
CA PRO A 228 -6.99 7.57 -1.71
C PRO A 228 -7.22 8.84 -2.53
N SER A 229 -7.37 8.69 -3.84
CA SER A 229 -7.67 9.81 -4.76
C SER A 229 -8.90 10.62 -4.34
N ASP A 230 -9.82 9.98 -3.62
CA ASP A 230 -10.95 10.63 -2.96
C ASP A 230 -10.66 10.78 -1.45
N PRO A 231 -10.41 12.01 -0.96
CA PRO A 231 -10.16 12.26 0.45
C PRO A 231 -11.31 11.81 1.37
N SER A 232 -12.55 11.75 0.85
CA SER A 232 -13.71 11.27 1.62
C SER A 232 -13.63 9.77 1.92
N MET A 233 -12.83 9.02 1.17
CA MET A 233 -12.57 7.59 1.34
C MET A 233 -11.29 7.32 2.13
N ALA A 234 -10.66 8.36 2.67
CA ALA A 234 -9.46 8.21 3.48
C ALA A 234 -9.69 7.15 4.57
N TYR A 235 -8.77 6.17 4.63
CA TYR A 235 -8.79 5.09 5.62
C TYR A 235 -9.88 4.01 5.46
N SER A 236 -10.70 4.04 4.42
CA SER A 236 -11.78 3.05 4.19
C SER A 236 -11.32 1.59 4.25
N GLU A 237 -10.10 1.31 3.84
CA GLU A 237 -9.51 -0.05 3.81
C GLU A 237 -8.71 -0.43 5.06
N ARG A 238 -8.69 0.40 6.10
CA ARG A 238 -7.88 0.14 7.28
C ARG A 238 -8.41 -1.03 8.12
N SER A 239 -7.47 -1.80 8.66
CA SER A 239 -7.78 -2.95 9.52
C SER A 239 -8.58 -2.60 10.79
N MET A 240 -8.56 -1.34 11.22
CA MET A 240 -9.35 -0.89 12.38
C MET A 240 -10.85 -0.92 12.11
N TRP A 241 -11.31 -0.83 10.85
CA TRP A 241 -12.71 -0.95 10.49
C TRP A 241 -13.29 -2.32 10.85
N LYS A 242 -12.49 -3.39 10.87
CA LYS A 242 -12.95 -4.71 11.37
C LYS A 242 -13.41 -4.66 12.82
N ILE A 243 -12.86 -3.73 13.61
CA ILE A 243 -13.24 -3.51 15.01
C ILE A 243 -14.35 -2.46 15.07
N LEU A 244 -14.20 -1.32 14.41
CA LEU A 244 -15.19 -0.25 14.42
C LEU A 244 -16.55 -0.71 13.88
N ASP A 245 -16.58 -1.46 12.76
CA ASP A 245 -17.81 -2.02 12.19
C ASP A 245 -18.58 -2.89 13.18
N ASN A 246 -17.86 -3.72 13.94
CA ASN A 246 -18.47 -4.52 15.01
C ASN A 246 -19.00 -3.66 16.16
N LEU A 247 -18.35 -2.54 16.48
CA LEU A 247 -18.78 -1.65 17.56
C LEU A 247 -20.03 -0.85 17.17
N ILE A 248 -20.11 -0.39 15.93
CA ILE A 248 -21.26 0.38 15.41
C ILE A 248 -22.38 -0.48 14.85
N GLY A 249 -22.20 -1.81 14.79
CA GLY A 249 -23.18 -2.73 14.21
C GLY A 249 -23.36 -2.55 12.69
N ALA A 250 -22.26 -2.21 11.97
CA ALA A 250 -22.30 -2.02 10.52
C ALA A 250 -22.64 -3.33 9.79
N GLN A 251 -23.43 -3.21 8.74
CA GLN A 251 -23.80 -4.35 7.90
C GLN A 251 -22.74 -4.58 6.79
N PRO A 252 -22.57 -5.84 6.32
CA PRO A 252 -21.70 -6.10 5.18
C PRO A 252 -22.12 -5.28 3.95
N GLY A 253 -21.16 -4.54 3.36
CA GLY A 253 -21.42 -3.71 2.19
C GLY A 253 -21.98 -2.31 2.48
N GLU A 254 -22.14 -1.94 3.75
CA GLU A 254 -22.57 -0.60 4.14
C GLU A 254 -21.59 0.48 3.63
N PRO A 255 -22.07 1.58 3.01
CA PRO A 255 -21.23 2.65 2.48
C PRO A 255 -20.31 3.25 3.55
N TYR A 256 -19.08 3.59 3.14
CA TYR A 256 -18.09 4.15 4.05
C TYR A 256 -18.57 5.43 4.74
N ALA A 257 -19.28 6.31 4.02
CA ALA A 257 -19.85 7.53 4.57
C ALA A 257 -20.84 7.29 5.73
N GLU A 258 -21.67 6.24 5.63
CA GLU A 258 -22.61 5.88 6.70
C GLU A 258 -21.90 5.33 7.92
N ARG A 259 -20.88 4.49 7.70
CA ARG A 259 -20.04 3.94 8.77
C ARG A 259 -19.30 5.04 9.53
N THR A 260 -18.71 6.01 8.82
CA THR A 260 -18.05 7.17 9.43
C THR A 260 -19.02 8.05 10.20
N ALA A 261 -20.21 8.29 9.67
CA ALA A 261 -21.25 9.07 10.37
C ALA A 261 -21.64 8.42 11.71
N ARG A 262 -21.79 7.10 11.76
CA ARG A 262 -22.06 6.37 13.03
C ARG A 262 -20.92 6.46 14.03
N VAL A 263 -19.67 6.35 13.56
CA VAL A 263 -18.50 6.55 14.43
C VAL A 263 -18.49 7.96 15.01
N GLY A 264 -18.85 8.95 14.20
CA GLY A 264 -19.02 10.33 14.65
C GLY A 264 -20.13 10.53 15.69
N GLN A 265 -21.26 9.82 15.55
CA GLN A 265 -22.36 9.82 16.52
C GLN A 265 -21.92 9.27 17.90
N LEU A 266 -20.91 8.40 17.94
CA LEU A 266 -20.27 7.96 19.17
C LEU A 266 -19.32 9.01 19.76
N GLY A 267 -19.17 10.18 19.14
CA GLY A 267 -18.23 11.21 19.58
C GLY A 267 -16.76 10.84 19.35
N VAL A 268 -16.45 9.96 18.41
CA VAL A 268 -15.09 9.53 18.09
C VAL A 268 -14.61 10.20 16.82
N ALA A 269 -13.50 10.94 16.92
CA ALA A 269 -12.73 11.43 15.78
C ALA A 269 -11.55 10.51 15.51
N LEU A 270 -11.16 10.39 14.25
CA LEU A 270 -10.11 9.45 13.81
C LEU A 270 -8.98 10.22 13.13
N TRP A 271 -7.73 9.96 13.53
CA TRP A 271 -6.54 10.51 12.88
C TRP A 271 -5.31 9.62 13.08
N ASP A 272 -4.14 10.08 12.64
CA ASP A 272 -2.84 9.44 12.88
C ASP A 272 -1.85 10.42 13.48
N VAL A 273 -0.91 9.89 14.28
CA VAL A 273 0.12 10.70 14.93
C VAL A 273 1.11 11.24 13.91
N VAL A 274 1.53 10.42 12.97
CA VAL A 274 2.56 10.74 11.98
C VAL A 274 1.89 11.03 10.66
N ALA A 275 2.12 12.21 10.11
CA ALA A 275 1.76 12.57 8.74
C ALA A 275 2.48 11.67 7.75
N ASP A 276 2.04 11.68 6.50
CA ASP A 276 2.54 10.78 5.46
C ASP A 276 4.08 10.68 5.46
N VAL A 277 4.58 9.46 5.48
CA VAL A 277 6.02 9.11 5.56
C VAL A 277 6.77 9.47 4.28
N HIS A 278 6.05 9.89 3.23
CA HIS A 278 6.60 10.07 1.88
C HIS A 278 7.49 11.30 1.69
N LEU A 279 7.63 12.15 2.70
CA LEU A 279 8.47 13.35 2.63
C LEU A 279 9.86 13.21 3.24
N ALA A 280 10.24 12.02 3.67
CA ALA A 280 11.50 11.81 4.36
C ALA A 280 12.63 11.31 3.45
N GLY A 281 13.10 12.14 2.54
CA GLY A 281 14.51 12.09 2.09
C GLY A 281 15.48 12.41 3.21
N GLN A 282 15.02 12.73 4.42
CA GLN A 282 15.85 13.01 5.59
C GLN A 282 15.91 11.77 6.49
N ARG A 283 17.14 11.28 6.70
CA ARG A 283 17.46 10.38 7.80
C ARG A 283 17.19 11.11 9.13
N SER A 284 15.96 11.06 9.60
CA SER A 284 15.67 11.48 10.97
C SER A 284 16.37 10.50 11.92
N ALA A 285 17.17 11.03 12.84
CA ALA A 285 17.72 10.27 13.96
C ALA A 285 16.63 9.80 14.94
N LYS A 286 15.37 10.23 14.73
CA LYS A 286 14.22 9.88 15.54
C LYS A 286 13.71 8.48 15.25
N ARG A 287 13.20 7.82 16.29
CA ARG A 287 12.66 6.45 16.26
C ARG A 287 11.45 6.30 15.33
N HIS A 288 10.65 7.36 15.16
CA HIS A 288 9.52 7.42 14.27
C HIS A 288 9.84 8.27 13.03
N ARG A 289 9.75 7.65 11.86
CA ARG A 289 9.99 8.32 10.56
C ARG A 289 8.73 9.10 10.15
N GLY A 290 8.91 10.34 9.73
CA GLY A 290 7.85 11.24 9.27
C GLY A 290 7.71 12.49 10.15
N ALA A 291 6.95 13.45 9.67
CA ALA A 291 6.56 14.62 10.44
C ALA A 291 5.28 14.31 11.27
N PRO A 292 5.10 14.88 12.45
CA PRO A 292 3.83 14.74 13.16
C PRO A 292 2.72 15.49 12.45
N ASN A 293 1.49 15.00 12.54
CA ASN A 293 0.31 15.79 12.24
C ASN A 293 0.12 16.88 13.31
N ASP A 294 -0.53 17.98 12.94
CA ASP A 294 -0.79 19.09 13.85
C ASP A 294 -1.99 18.81 14.78
N ILE A 295 -1.83 17.75 15.57
CA ILE A 295 -2.84 17.30 16.52
C ILE A 295 -3.06 18.32 17.65
N PRO A 296 -2.03 18.99 18.21
CA PRO A 296 -2.22 20.00 19.24
C PRO A 296 -3.17 21.12 18.80
N ASP A 297 -2.95 21.70 17.61
CA ASP A 297 -3.79 22.77 17.08
C ASP A 297 -5.22 22.30 16.76
N TRP A 298 -5.36 21.06 16.28
CA TRP A 298 -6.69 20.46 16.07
C TRP A 298 -7.44 20.27 17.40
N LEU A 299 -6.77 19.82 18.47
CA LEU A 299 -7.36 19.65 19.79
C LEU A 299 -7.81 20.99 20.40
N GLU A 300 -7.07 22.07 20.17
CA GLU A 300 -7.46 23.42 20.62
C GLU A 300 -8.76 23.89 19.94
N ARG A 301 -8.94 23.55 18.67
CA ARG A 301 -10.18 23.82 17.92
C ARG A 301 -11.33 22.88 18.25
N ASN A 302 -11.07 21.79 18.96
CA ASN A 302 -12.06 20.79 19.37
C ASN A 302 -12.06 20.56 20.88
N PRO A 303 -12.45 21.59 21.68
CA PRO A 303 -12.35 21.55 23.15
C PRO A 303 -13.25 20.51 23.82
N GLY A 304 -14.19 19.91 23.09
CA GLY A 304 -15.00 18.79 23.58
C GLY A 304 -14.22 17.47 23.75
N VAL A 305 -13.05 17.35 23.13
CA VAL A 305 -12.21 16.16 23.26
C VAL A 305 -11.53 16.16 24.62
N HIS A 306 -11.73 15.10 25.38
CA HIS A 306 -11.11 14.92 26.71
C HIS A 306 -10.23 13.68 26.78
N THR A 307 -10.30 12.78 25.78
CA THR A 307 -9.54 11.54 25.75
C THR A 307 -8.86 11.32 24.41
N ILE A 308 -7.60 10.88 24.46
CA ILE A 308 -6.83 10.43 23.30
C ILE A 308 -6.65 8.92 23.44
N ALA A 309 -7.20 8.15 22.50
CA ALA A 309 -7.07 6.73 22.42
C ALA A 309 -6.06 6.35 21.32
N PHE A 310 -5.14 5.44 21.60
CA PHE A 310 -4.11 5.02 20.65
C PHE A 310 -4.39 3.61 20.11
N ASN A 311 -4.41 3.44 18.81
CA ASN A 311 -4.49 2.14 18.14
C ASN A 311 -3.14 1.40 18.22
N GLY A 312 -2.80 0.92 19.40
CA GLY A 312 -1.58 0.18 19.70
C GLY A 312 -0.44 1.02 20.27
N ALA A 313 0.51 0.34 20.90
CA ALA A 313 1.64 0.96 21.58
C ALA A 313 2.50 1.85 20.67
N LYS A 314 2.63 1.48 19.39
CA LYS A 314 3.45 2.23 18.42
C LYS A 314 2.90 3.65 18.18
N ALA A 315 1.58 3.81 18.14
CA ALA A 315 0.96 5.13 18.05
C ALA A 315 1.19 5.95 19.32
N ALA A 316 1.07 5.32 20.50
CA ALA A 316 1.32 5.97 21.76
C ALA A 316 2.80 6.40 21.94
N GLU A 317 3.74 5.57 21.51
CA GLU A 317 5.18 5.90 21.55
C GLU A 317 5.49 7.10 20.63
N ALA A 318 4.93 7.13 19.42
CA ALA A 318 5.09 8.26 18.51
C ALA A 318 4.50 9.55 19.10
N ALA A 319 3.31 9.48 19.66
CA ALA A 319 2.68 10.65 20.30
C ALA A 319 3.51 11.19 21.48
N LYS A 320 4.09 10.31 22.29
CA LYS A 320 5.00 10.70 23.39
C LYS A 320 6.27 11.39 22.88
N GLU A 321 6.76 11.02 21.70
CA GLU A 321 7.92 11.66 21.09
C GLU A 321 7.59 13.03 20.51
N PHE A 322 6.43 13.18 19.85
CA PHE A 322 6.10 14.37 19.08
C PHE A 322 5.31 15.44 19.85
N MET A 323 4.48 15.02 20.83
CA MET A 323 3.58 15.93 21.55
C MET A 323 3.44 15.61 23.04
N PRO A 324 4.58 15.48 23.80
CA PRO A 324 4.55 15.08 25.21
C PRO A 324 3.72 16.02 26.10
N ASP A 325 3.82 17.33 25.88
CA ASP A 325 3.11 18.34 26.68
C ASP A 325 1.60 18.32 26.44
N THR A 326 1.19 18.06 25.19
CA THR A 326 -0.22 17.89 24.85
C THR A 326 -0.82 16.70 25.59
N LEU A 327 -0.11 15.57 25.64
CA LEU A 327 -0.61 14.36 26.30
C LEU A 327 -0.86 14.52 27.80
N GLN A 328 -0.17 15.44 28.46
CA GLN A 328 -0.39 15.72 29.90
C GLN A 328 -1.74 16.37 30.20
N ARG A 329 -2.36 16.99 29.19
CA ARG A 329 -3.64 17.71 29.33
C ARG A 329 -4.86 16.80 29.06
N TYR A 330 -4.66 15.58 28.58
CA TYR A 330 -5.73 14.68 28.18
C TYR A 330 -5.63 13.31 28.85
N ARG A 331 -6.78 12.68 29.09
CA ARG A 331 -6.80 11.26 29.43
C ARG A 331 -6.27 10.46 28.24
N THR A 332 -5.32 9.56 28.47
CA THR A 332 -4.75 8.72 27.41
C THR A 332 -5.05 7.25 27.65
N VAL A 333 -5.43 6.51 26.58
CA VAL A 333 -5.70 5.08 26.63
C VAL A 333 -5.00 4.39 25.46
N VAL A 334 -4.30 3.28 25.73
CA VAL A 334 -3.65 2.48 24.69
C VAL A 334 -4.48 1.22 24.43
N LEU A 335 -5.08 1.16 23.26
CA LEU A 335 -5.90 0.03 22.82
C LEU A 335 -5.03 -1.06 22.19
N PRO A 336 -5.45 -2.34 22.20
CA PRO A 336 -4.80 -3.38 21.43
C PRO A 336 -4.82 -3.02 19.94
N SER A 337 -3.65 -3.06 19.28
CA SER A 337 -3.55 -2.67 17.85
C SER A 337 -4.48 -3.50 16.97
N SER A 338 -5.22 -2.81 16.10
CA SER A 338 -6.10 -3.42 15.09
C SER A 338 -5.32 -4.12 13.97
N SER A 339 -4.02 -3.85 13.83
CA SER A 339 -3.18 -4.42 12.77
C SER A 339 -3.23 -5.95 12.76
N SER A 340 -3.27 -6.52 11.56
CA SER A 340 -3.18 -7.98 11.35
C SER A 340 -1.82 -8.56 11.79
N SER A 341 -0.78 -7.74 11.87
CA SER A 341 0.52 -8.14 12.41
C SER A 341 0.51 -8.39 13.92
N ASN A 342 -0.48 -7.85 14.64
CA ASN A 342 -0.72 -8.16 16.06
C ASN A 342 -1.56 -9.45 16.20
N SER A 343 -0.93 -10.58 15.87
CA SER A 343 -1.56 -11.92 15.95
C SER A 343 -1.62 -12.48 17.38
N ARG A 344 -0.94 -11.86 18.35
CA ARG A 344 -0.90 -12.32 19.75
C ARG A 344 -2.22 -12.08 20.48
N THR A 345 -3.01 -11.08 20.09
CA THR A 345 -4.29 -10.76 20.70
C THR A 345 -5.42 -11.21 19.77
N ARG A 346 -6.34 -12.03 20.26
CA ARG A 346 -7.50 -12.50 19.50
C ARG A 346 -8.42 -11.32 19.14
N LEU A 347 -9.17 -11.46 18.04
CA LEU A 347 -10.12 -10.41 17.64
C LEU A 347 -11.19 -10.15 18.71
N SER A 348 -11.69 -11.21 19.35
CA SER A 348 -12.63 -11.10 20.48
C SER A 348 -12.12 -10.19 21.59
N ASP A 349 -10.87 -10.39 21.99
CA ASP A 349 -10.25 -9.64 23.08
C ASP A 349 -10.01 -8.17 22.69
N LYS A 350 -9.66 -7.94 21.43
CA LYS A 350 -9.57 -6.57 20.87
C LYS A 350 -10.93 -5.89 20.90
N LEU A 351 -11.98 -6.58 20.45
CA LEU A 351 -13.36 -6.05 20.45
C LEU A 351 -13.83 -5.69 21.87
N THR A 352 -13.57 -6.54 22.85
CA THR A 352 -13.91 -6.27 24.26
C THR A 352 -13.18 -5.03 24.76
N ALA A 353 -11.85 -4.98 24.63
CA ALA A 353 -11.06 -3.86 25.11
C ALA A 353 -11.43 -2.53 24.41
N TRP A 354 -11.72 -2.56 23.13
CA TRP A 354 -12.15 -1.38 22.38
C TRP A 354 -13.55 -0.92 22.80
N ARG A 355 -14.48 -1.88 23.01
CA ARG A 355 -15.85 -1.57 23.46
C ARG A 355 -15.86 -0.96 24.84
N GLU A 356 -15.13 -1.52 25.80
CA GLU A 356 -14.98 -0.98 27.14
C GLU A 356 -14.41 0.44 27.08
N ALA A 357 -13.26 0.62 26.43
CA ALA A 357 -12.59 1.91 26.36
C ALA A 357 -13.39 3.00 25.63
N LEU A 358 -14.06 2.67 24.53
CA LEU A 358 -14.85 3.62 23.74
C LEU A 358 -16.28 3.79 24.30
N GLY A 359 -16.85 2.76 24.92
CA GLY A 359 -18.17 2.79 25.54
C GLY A 359 -18.21 3.62 26.82
N GLU A 360 -17.20 3.48 27.68
CA GLU A 360 -17.04 4.33 28.88
C GLU A 360 -16.81 5.80 28.55
N LEU A 361 -16.27 6.09 27.35
CA LEU A 361 -15.88 7.42 26.90
C LEU A 361 -17.02 8.17 26.21
N SER A 362 -18.06 7.47 25.75
CA SER A 362 -19.24 8.04 25.09
C SER A 362 -20.30 8.54 26.09
N HIS A 363 -20.21 8.16 27.37
CA HIS A 363 -21.09 8.64 28.43
C HIS A 363 -20.28 9.51 29.39
N PRO A 364 -20.59 10.83 29.54
CA PRO A 364 -19.99 11.64 30.60
C PRO A 364 -20.49 11.12 31.95
N ALA A 365 -19.57 10.98 32.92
CA ALA A 365 -19.90 10.76 34.33
C ALA A 365 -20.61 11.97 34.91
#